data_5dd8e180462af22eac9e170f1bda316f
#
_entry.id   5dd8e180462af22eac9e170f1bda316f
#
_cell.length_a   1.000
_cell.length_b   1.000
_cell.length_c   1.000
_cell.angle_alpha   90.00
_cell.angle_beta   90.00
_cell.angle_gamma   90.00
#
_symmetry.space_group_name_H-M   'P 1'
#
loop_
_entity.id
_entity.type
_entity.pdbx_description
1 polymer ?
#
loop_
_entity_poly.entity_id
_entity_poly.type
_entity_poly.pdbx_seq_one_letter_code
_entity_poly.pdbx_strand_id
1 'polypeptide(L)'
;LDVTNEMKSAFNRRRKFATKKIKSISNLSVIESTGAFYLYVDVSHYCSGINGINSSEELCDWLLENYFIAFVPGEVFGTPGFMRLSYALSDEDLNEGLQRLETAINSINE
;
A
#
# COMPACT_ATOMS: atom_id res chain seq x y z
N LEU A 1 3.58 23.84 1.48
CA LEU A 1 2.23 23.58 1.03
C LEU A 1 1.26 23.86 2.18
N ASP A 2 0.45 24.90 2.02
CA ASP A 2 -0.57 25.21 3.03
C ASP A 2 -1.74 24.23 2.90
N VAL A 3 -1.96 23.46 3.95
CA VAL A 3 -3.03 22.48 3.99
C VAL A 3 -4.16 23.04 4.85
N THR A 4 -5.34 23.18 4.27
CA THR A 4 -6.52 23.66 5.00
C THR A 4 -6.98 22.63 6.03
N ASN A 5 -7.80 23.06 7.00
CA ASN A 5 -8.37 22.14 7.99
C ASN A 5 -9.23 21.06 7.33
N GLU A 6 -9.93 21.41 6.24
CA GLU A 6 -10.73 20.45 5.48
C GLU A 6 -9.85 19.39 4.82
N MET A 7 -8.73 19.80 4.24
CA MET A 7 -7.77 18.89 3.63
C MET A 7 -7.14 17.97 4.68
N LYS A 8 -6.77 18.51 5.84
CA LYS A 8 -6.23 17.72 6.95
C LYS A 8 -7.22 16.65 7.43
N SER A 9 -8.50 17.05 7.55
CA SER A 9 -9.58 16.12 7.92
C SER A 9 -9.74 15.00 6.89
N ALA A 10 -9.73 15.37 5.61
CA ALA A 10 -9.87 14.38 4.53
C ALA A 10 -8.69 13.41 4.51
N PHE A 11 -7.47 13.90 4.64
CA PHE A 11 -6.28 13.04 4.68
C PHE A 11 -6.28 12.13 5.91
N ASN A 12 -6.68 12.64 7.07
CA ASN A 12 -6.80 11.85 8.29
C ASN A 12 -7.82 10.71 8.12
N ARG A 13 -8.96 11.02 7.52
CA ARG A 13 -10.00 10.02 7.25
C ARG A 13 -9.48 8.93 6.31
N ARG A 14 -8.79 9.34 5.23
CA ARG A 14 -8.22 8.40 4.25
C ARG A 14 -7.13 7.54 4.86
N ARG A 15 -6.27 8.14 5.69
CA ARG A 15 -5.23 7.40 6.40
C ARG A 15 -5.81 6.30 7.28
N LYS A 16 -6.83 6.65 8.08
CA LYS A 16 -7.50 5.69 8.96
C LYS A 16 -8.19 4.58 8.17
N PHE A 17 -8.86 4.95 7.09
CA PHE A 17 -9.53 3.99 6.21
C PHE A 17 -8.53 3.03 5.58
N ALA A 18 -7.46 3.56 5.01
CA ALA A 18 -6.43 2.75 4.36
C ALA A 18 -5.71 1.84 5.34
N THR A 19 -5.37 2.35 6.53
CA THR A 19 -4.72 1.56 7.58
C THR A 19 -5.60 0.39 8.00
N LYS A 20 -6.88 0.65 8.25
CA LYS A 20 -7.83 -0.38 8.64
C LYS A 20 -8.00 -1.43 7.56
N LYS A 21 -8.11 -1.00 6.31
CA LYS A 21 -8.29 -1.91 5.17
C LYS A 21 -7.06 -2.80 4.99
N ILE A 22 -5.87 -2.22 5.01
CA ILE A 22 -4.63 -2.99 4.83
C ILE A 22 -4.44 -4.00 5.96
N LYS A 23 -4.73 -3.61 7.21
CA LYS A 23 -4.63 -4.52 8.35
C LYS A 23 -5.60 -5.70 8.26
N SER A 24 -6.67 -5.57 7.49
CA SER A 24 -7.62 -6.67 7.27
C SER A 24 -7.13 -7.66 6.20
N ILE A 25 -6.11 -7.30 5.43
CA ILE A 25 -5.55 -8.17 4.39
C ILE A 25 -4.51 -9.09 5.03
N SER A 26 -4.54 -10.37 4.66
CA SER A 26 -3.68 -11.40 5.25
C SER A 26 -2.19 -11.07 5.09
N ASN A 27 -1.46 -11.15 6.20
CA ASN A 27 0.00 -11.04 6.25
C ASN A 27 0.56 -9.70 5.75
N LEU A 28 -0.24 -8.65 5.83
CA LEU A 28 0.21 -7.28 5.62
C LEU A 28 0.13 -6.53 6.95
N SER A 29 1.08 -5.64 7.20
CA SER A 29 1.02 -4.73 8.33
C SER A 29 1.41 -3.33 7.86
N VAL A 30 1.09 -2.33 8.68
CA VAL A 30 1.27 -0.92 8.32
C VAL A 30 2.10 -0.24 9.38
N ILE A 31 3.08 0.55 8.92
CA ILE A 31 3.80 1.49 9.76
C ILE A 31 3.35 2.89 9.34
N GLU A 32 2.74 3.62 10.24
CA GLU A 32 2.28 4.97 9.97
C GLU A 32 3.45 5.96 10.00
N SER A 33 3.49 6.80 8.98
CA SER A 33 4.46 7.90 8.92
C SER A 33 3.80 9.17 9.43
N THR A 34 4.49 9.92 10.27
CA THR A 34 4.01 11.22 10.74
C THR A 34 4.46 12.31 9.77
N GLY A 35 3.56 13.25 9.45
CA GLY A 35 3.87 14.42 8.63
C GLY A 35 3.95 14.19 7.13
N ALA A 36 3.66 12.99 6.64
CA ALA A 36 3.62 12.68 5.21
C ALA A 36 2.30 12.02 4.85
N PHE A 37 1.97 12.03 3.57
CA PHE A 37 0.71 11.45 3.08
C PHE A 37 0.93 10.03 2.53
N TYR A 38 1.77 9.25 3.23
CA TYR A 38 2.15 7.91 2.83
C TYR A 38 1.97 6.93 3.98
N LEU A 39 1.60 5.71 3.64
CA LEU A 39 1.67 4.58 4.54
C LEU A 39 2.77 3.66 4.06
N TYR A 40 3.53 3.11 5.00
CA TYR A 40 4.54 2.08 4.70
C TYR A 40 3.91 0.73 5.02
N VAL A 41 3.80 -0.12 4.02
CA VAL A 41 3.18 -1.43 4.15
C VAL A 41 4.28 -2.49 4.20
N ASP A 42 4.31 -3.26 5.27
CA ASP A 42 5.22 -4.39 5.38
C ASP A 42 4.66 -5.53 4.53
N VAL A 43 5.37 -5.87 3.46
CA VAL A 43 5.00 -6.92 2.52
C VAL A 43 6.02 -8.07 2.52
N SER A 44 6.87 -8.12 3.54
CA SER A 44 7.97 -9.09 3.60
C SER A 44 7.50 -10.54 3.48
N HIS A 45 6.33 -10.86 3.99
CA HIS A 45 5.75 -12.20 3.84
C HIS A 45 5.64 -12.63 2.37
N TYR A 46 5.31 -11.69 1.48
CA TYR A 46 5.12 -11.96 0.07
C TYR A 46 6.38 -11.77 -0.78
N CYS A 47 7.52 -11.51 -0.14
CA CYS A 47 8.80 -11.28 -0.82
C CYS A 47 9.79 -12.43 -0.63
N SER A 48 9.33 -13.58 -0.17
CA SER A 48 10.17 -14.74 0.18
C SER A 48 9.98 -15.92 -0.76
N GLY A 49 9.66 -15.68 -2.01
CA GLY A 49 9.54 -16.71 -3.04
C GLY A 49 8.13 -17.17 -3.34
N ILE A 50 7.14 -16.73 -2.59
CA ILE A 50 5.73 -17.07 -2.83
C ILE A 50 5.32 -16.51 -4.20
N ASN A 51 4.70 -17.33 -5.05
CA ASN A 51 4.29 -16.96 -6.40
C ASN A 51 5.47 -16.48 -7.27
N GLY A 52 6.70 -16.87 -6.94
CA GLY A 52 7.90 -16.46 -7.65
C GLY A 52 8.38 -15.05 -7.33
N ILE A 53 7.79 -14.40 -6.34
CA ILE A 53 8.12 -13.02 -5.95
C ILE A 53 9.17 -13.05 -4.84
N ASN A 54 10.32 -12.42 -5.09
CA ASN A 54 11.47 -12.47 -4.19
C ASN A 54 11.87 -11.10 -3.61
N SER A 55 11.17 -10.03 -3.97
CA SER A 55 11.47 -8.69 -3.47
C SER A 55 10.23 -7.82 -3.51
N SER A 56 10.24 -6.72 -2.75
CA SER A 56 9.15 -5.75 -2.82
C SER A 56 9.09 -5.05 -4.18
N GLU A 57 10.22 -4.90 -4.85
CA GLU A 57 10.26 -4.39 -6.22
C GLU A 57 9.51 -5.32 -7.17
N GLU A 58 9.76 -6.63 -7.10
CA GLU A 58 9.05 -7.62 -7.91
C GLU A 58 7.56 -7.65 -7.59
N LEU A 59 7.21 -7.54 -6.32
CA LEU A 59 5.81 -7.48 -5.90
C LEU A 59 5.10 -6.26 -6.48
N CYS A 60 5.74 -5.09 -6.40
CA CYS A 60 5.17 -3.86 -6.95
C CYS A 60 5.01 -3.94 -8.46
N ASP A 61 5.98 -4.51 -9.17
CA ASP A 61 5.89 -4.74 -10.61
C ASP A 61 4.72 -5.67 -10.96
N TRP A 62 4.58 -6.77 -10.21
CA TRP A 62 3.50 -7.71 -10.41
C TRP A 62 2.13 -7.09 -10.17
N LEU A 63 2.01 -6.26 -9.12
CA LEU A 63 0.76 -5.54 -8.82
C LEU A 63 0.43 -4.55 -9.93
N LEU A 64 1.42 -3.84 -10.44
CA LEU A 64 1.20 -2.88 -11.53
C LEU A 64 0.77 -3.57 -12.80
N GLU A 65 1.44 -4.64 -13.19
CA GLU A 65 1.17 -5.36 -14.44
C GLU A 65 -0.17 -6.10 -14.44
N ASN A 66 -0.55 -6.69 -13.32
CA ASN A 66 -1.70 -7.58 -13.25
C ASN A 66 -2.95 -6.93 -12.65
N TYR A 67 -2.79 -5.93 -11.81
CA TYR A 67 -3.90 -5.32 -11.08
C TYR A 67 -3.97 -3.80 -11.24
N PHE A 68 -3.04 -3.22 -11.99
CA PHE A 68 -3.00 -1.79 -12.31
C PHE A 68 -2.95 -0.91 -11.06
N ILE A 69 -2.17 -1.34 -10.06
CA ILE A 69 -1.93 -0.59 -8.84
C ILE A 69 -0.48 -0.16 -8.79
N ALA A 70 -0.23 1.13 -8.58
CA ALA A 70 1.11 1.67 -8.47
C ALA A 70 1.49 1.90 -7.02
N PHE A 71 2.49 1.17 -6.54
CA PHE A 71 3.13 1.40 -5.24
C PHE A 71 4.61 1.68 -5.48
N VAL A 72 5.24 2.37 -4.54
CA VAL A 72 6.69 2.58 -4.59
C VAL A 72 7.35 1.48 -3.76
N PRO A 73 8.22 0.66 -4.37
CA PRO A 73 8.89 -0.42 -3.63
C PRO A 73 9.91 0.14 -2.63
N GLY A 74 10.07 -0.57 -1.51
CA GLY A 74 10.97 -0.16 -0.44
C GLY A 74 12.42 -0.04 -0.85
N GLU A 75 12.85 -0.77 -1.86
CA GLU A 75 14.21 -0.68 -2.38
C GLU A 75 14.58 0.73 -2.83
N VAL A 76 13.59 1.50 -3.31
CA VAL A 76 13.81 2.89 -3.75
C VAL A 76 14.22 3.80 -2.60
N PHE A 77 13.73 3.53 -1.39
CA PHE A 77 14.04 4.36 -0.21
C PHE A 77 14.77 3.59 0.90
N GLY A 78 15.43 2.49 0.55
CA GLY A 78 16.33 1.77 1.45
C GLY A 78 15.70 0.82 2.44
N THR A 79 14.44 0.43 2.24
CA THR A 79 13.73 -0.51 3.13
C THR A 79 13.12 -1.66 2.35
N PRO A 80 13.95 -2.64 1.89
CA PRO A 80 13.41 -3.82 1.21
C PRO A 80 12.38 -4.55 2.08
N GLY A 81 11.36 -5.13 1.47
CA GLY A 81 10.28 -5.80 2.18
C GLY A 81 9.11 -4.88 2.53
N PHE A 82 9.20 -3.60 2.15
CA PHE A 82 8.14 -2.61 2.33
C PHE A 82 7.70 -2.05 1.00
N MET A 83 6.49 -1.50 0.96
CA MET A 83 6.05 -0.67 -0.16
C MET A 83 5.30 0.54 0.39
N ARG A 84 5.29 1.63 -0.37
CA ARG A 84 4.73 2.91 0.05
C ARG A 84 3.45 3.22 -0.71
N LEU A 85 2.38 3.47 0.03
CA LEU A 85 1.09 3.87 -0.53
C LEU A 85 0.84 5.34 -0.22
N SER A 86 0.59 6.15 -1.26
CA SER A 86 0.09 7.51 -1.06
C SER A 86 -1.41 7.48 -0.80
N TYR A 87 -1.88 8.19 0.22
CA TYR A 87 -3.32 8.41 0.42
C TYR A 87 -3.75 9.83 0.04
N ALA A 88 -2.88 10.58 -0.65
CA ALA A 88 -3.21 11.86 -1.26
C ALA A 88 -3.90 11.62 -2.60
N LEU A 89 -5.02 10.91 -2.56
CA LEU A 89 -5.84 10.50 -3.71
C LEU A 89 -7.29 10.84 -3.41
N SER A 90 -8.15 10.74 -4.43
CA SER A 90 -9.59 10.80 -4.17
C SER A 90 -10.04 9.57 -3.36
N ASP A 91 -11.16 9.71 -2.67
CA ASP A 91 -11.71 8.57 -1.92
C ASP A 91 -11.99 7.38 -2.84
N GLU A 92 -12.48 7.64 -4.05
CA GLU A 92 -12.79 6.60 -5.04
C GLU A 92 -11.53 5.86 -5.49
N ASP A 93 -10.47 6.59 -5.83
CA ASP A 93 -9.23 6.00 -6.31
C ASP A 93 -8.54 5.21 -5.19
N LEU A 94 -8.55 5.73 -3.98
CA LEU A 94 -7.97 5.05 -2.83
C LEU A 94 -8.72 3.73 -2.54
N ASN A 95 -10.04 3.79 -2.52
CA ASN A 95 -10.86 2.61 -2.27
C ASN A 95 -10.66 1.55 -3.35
N GLU A 96 -10.65 1.97 -4.61
CA GLU A 96 -10.43 1.04 -5.73
C GLU A 96 -9.05 0.38 -5.67
N GLY A 97 -8.02 1.18 -5.38
CA GLY A 97 -6.65 0.65 -5.26
C GLY A 97 -6.54 -0.38 -4.14
N LEU A 98 -7.17 -0.11 -2.99
CA LEU A 98 -7.15 -1.03 -1.85
C LEU A 98 -7.93 -2.31 -2.13
N GLN A 99 -9.05 -2.22 -2.85
CA GLN A 99 -9.81 -3.41 -3.26
C GLN A 99 -9.00 -4.27 -4.22
N ARG A 100 -8.31 -3.66 -5.15
CA ARG A 100 -7.43 -4.39 -6.07
C ARG A 100 -6.28 -5.06 -5.33
N LEU A 101 -5.71 -4.39 -4.35
CA LEU A 101 -4.66 -4.97 -3.50
C LEU A 101 -5.18 -6.20 -2.77
N GLU A 102 -6.35 -6.11 -2.16
CA GLU A 102 -6.96 -7.24 -1.47
C GLU A 102 -7.19 -8.42 -2.42
N THR A 103 -7.73 -8.15 -3.60
CA THR A 103 -7.96 -9.19 -4.62
C THR A 103 -6.64 -9.84 -5.03
N ALA A 104 -5.60 -9.05 -5.24
CA ALA A 104 -4.28 -9.53 -5.63
C ALA A 104 -3.67 -10.45 -4.56
N ILE A 105 -3.69 -10.02 -3.31
CA ILE A 105 -3.14 -10.80 -2.20
C ILE A 105 -3.94 -12.09 -2.00
N ASN A 106 -5.26 -12.02 -2.10
CA ASN A 106 -6.09 -13.22 -2.01
C ASN A 106 -5.78 -14.21 -3.12
N SER A 107 -5.46 -13.74 -4.33
CA SER A 107 -5.08 -14.62 -5.43
C SER A 107 -3.77 -15.36 -5.17
N ILE A 108 -2.82 -14.72 -4.49
CA ILE A 108 -1.56 -15.35 -4.10
C ILE A 108 -1.81 -16.46 -3.08
N ASN A 109 -2.78 -16.28 -2.20
CA ASN A 109 -3.09 -17.20 -1.10
C ASN A 109 -4.03 -18.35 -1.50
N GLU A 110 -4.47 -18.39 -2.73
CA GLU A 110 -5.31 -19.48 -3.24
C GLU A 110 -4.54 -20.78 -3.45
#